data_281b19758decbc499c5e7c3d04b3fcae
#
_entry.id   281b19758decbc499c5e7c3d04b3fcae
#
_cell.length_a   1.000
_cell.length_b   1.000
_cell.length_c   1.000
_cell.angle_alpha   90.00
_cell.angle_beta   90.00
_cell.angle_gamma   90.00
#
_symmetry.space_group_name_H-M   'P 1'
#
loop_
_entity.id
_entity.type
_entity.pdbx_description
1 polymer ?
#
loop_
_entity_poly.entity_id
_entity_poly.type
_entity_poly.pdbx_seq_one_letter_code
_entity_poly.pdbx_strand_id
1 'polypeptide(L)'
;MDVAGVLGDLQAEQDALDEVVSGLTAAQWAAPTPSPRWSVADQIGHLAYFDGTAALAIADPDGFAAARDALIAGALADGVEAIDDLTLGAARAMTSEQLLGAWRDNRRRLADAAATLADDARVPWYGPSMSARSFLTARLMECWAHGQDVVDAVGGERPATDRLRHIAQLGYITRGWSYSIRSETPPAGVVALELTAPSGAVWTWGTASGSGSGGAAEQVVDTVRGPALDFCLVVTQRRHLDDTALTCGEAGRHWLLRAQAFAGGPTTGPDPRGK
;
A
#
# COMPACT_ATOMS: atom_id res chain seq x y z
N MET A 1 -16.03 -6.20 7.15
CA MET A 1 -16.08 -4.73 7.10
C MET A 1 -16.66 -4.34 5.75
N ASP A 2 -17.60 -3.42 5.71
CA ASP A 2 -18.22 -2.85 4.52
C ASP A 2 -17.38 -1.72 3.92
N VAL A 3 -17.83 -1.15 2.80
CA VAL A 3 -17.14 -0.04 2.10
C VAL A 3 -16.98 1.18 3.00
N ALA A 4 -18.04 1.52 3.77
CA ALA A 4 -18.03 2.68 4.66
C ALA A 4 -16.98 2.54 5.79
N GLY A 5 -16.83 1.33 6.35
CA GLY A 5 -15.81 1.06 7.37
C GLY A 5 -14.39 1.18 6.83
N VAL A 6 -14.13 0.67 5.60
CA VAL A 6 -12.79 0.83 4.97
C VAL A 6 -12.51 2.29 4.63
N LEU A 7 -13.53 3.04 4.19
CA LEU A 7 -13.40 4.48 3.93
C LEU A 7 -13.04 5.25 5.21
N GLY A 8 -13.71 4.96 6.33
CA GLY A 8 -13.39 5.58 7.62
C GLY A 8 -11.95 5.31 8.06
N ASP A 9 -11.48 4.07 7.86
CA ASP A 9 -10.09 3.71 8.18
C ASP A 9 -9.08 4.38 7.24
N LEU A 10 -9.40 4.55 5.93
CA LEU A 10 -8.57 5.31 4.99
C LEU A 10 -8.47 6.78 5.40
N GLN A 11 -9.59 7.42 5.74
CA GLN A 11 -9.60 8.82 6.19
C GLN A 11 -8.77 9.00 7.46
N ALA A 12 -8.92 8.11 8.44
CA ALA A 12 -8.14 8.14 9.68
C ALA A 12 -6.63 7.92 9.43
N GLU A 13 -6.25 7.13 8.40
CA GLU A 13 -4.85 6.96 8.02
C GLU A 13 -4.29 8.21 7.33
N GLN A 14 -5.09 8.84 6.46
CA GLN A 14 -4.74 10.12 5.83
C GLN A 14 -4.62 11.26 6.84
N ASP A 15 -5.49 11.29 7.86
CA ASP A 15 -5.40 12.29 8.95
C ASP A 15 -4.14 12.10 9.79
N ALA A 16 -3.79 10.85 10.13
CA ALA A 16 -2.57 10.57 10.86
C ALA A 16 -1.29 10.97 10.09
N LEU A 17 -1.28 10.83 8.76
CA LEU A 17 -0.17 11.31 7.95
C LEU A 17 -0.18 12.84 7.83
N ASP A 18 -1.35 13.46 7.72
CA ASP A 18 -1.51 14.92 7.70
C ASP A 18 -0.92 15.56 8.97
N GLU A 19 -1.18 14.99 10.15
CA GLU A 19 -0.59 15.45 11.40
C GLU A 19 0.94 15.45 11.35
N VAL A 20 1.55 14.41 10.77
CA VAL A 20 3.01 14.33 10.60
C VAL A 20 3.51 15.45 9.68
N VAL A 21 2.93 15.59 8.47
CA VAL A 21 3.49 16.48 7.45
C VAL A 21 3.16 17.95 7.67
N SER A 22 2.09 18.26 8.40
CA SER A 22 1.69 19.65 8.72
C SER A 22 2.71 20.38 9.56
N GLY A 23 3.50 19.68 10.36
CA GLY A 23 4.53 20.25 11.24
C GLY A 23 5.92 20.32 10.61
N LEU A 24 6.11 19.84 9.38
CA LEU A 24 7.44 19.75 8.78
C LEU A 24 7.96 21.09 8.30
N THR A 25 9.25 21.32 8.53
CA THR A 25 10.01 22.45 7.98
C THR A 25 10.26 22.27 6.48
N ALA A 26 10.59 23.35 5.77
CA ALA A 26 10.95 23.28 4.35
C ALA A 26 12.12 22.31 4.06
N ALA A 27 13.10 22.23 4.98
CA ALA A 27 14.21 21.29 4.86
C ALA A 27 13.76 19.82 4.98
N GLN A 28 12.80 19.53 5.86
CA GLN A 28 12.23 18.19 6.01
C GLN A 28 11.36 17.80 4.79
N TRP A 29 10.61 18.74 4.21
CA TRP A 29 9.88 18.51 2.97
C TRP A 29 10.81 18.16 1.80
N ALA A 30 12.02 18.71 1.76
CA ALA A 30 13.03 18.43 0.74
C ALA A 30 13.92 17.22 1.08
N ALA A 31 13.77 16.60 2.26
CA ALA A 31 14.60 15.48 2.68
C ALA A 31 14.40 14.26 1.76
N PRO A 32 15.49 13.56 1.39
CA PRO A 32 15.38 12.33 0.61
C PRO A 32 14.73 11.23 1.44
N THR A 33 13.92 10.39 0.79
CA THR A 33 13.27 9.24 1.41
C THR A 33 14.00 7.93 1.04
N PRO A 34 13.65 6.80 1.68
CA PRO A 34 14.14 5.48 1.26
C PRO A 34 13.79 5.12 -0.19
N SER A 35 12.73 5.70 -0.77
CA SER A 35 12.39 5.54 -2.19
C SER A 35 13.39 6.30 -3.05
N PRO A 36 14.16 5.62 -3.92
CA PRO A 36 15.20 6.28 -4.72
C PRO A 36 14.66 7.46 -5.54
N ARG A 37 15.35 8.58 -5.53
CA ARG A 37 15.03 9.83 -6.24
C ARG A 37 13.80 10.58 -5.71
N TRP A 38 13.15 10.12 -4.64
CA TRP A 38 11.98 10.75 -4.07
C TRP A 38 12.28 11.46 -2.75
N SER A 39 11.85 12.71 -2.65
CA SER A 39 11.80 13.48 -1.41
C SER A 39 10.49 13.21 -0.65
N VAL A 40 10.38 13.76 0.55
CA VAL A 40 9.12 13.80 1.31
C VAL A 40 8.02 14.47 0.49
N ALA A 41 8.33 15.55 -0.22
CA ALA A 41 7.38 16.21 -1.12
C ALA A 41 6.90 15.29 -2.25
N ASP A 42 7.78 14.47 -2.84
CA ASP A 42 7.39 13.52 -3.87
C ASP A 42 6.46 12.43 -3.32
N GLN A 43 6.65 11.96 -2.07
CA GLN A 43 5.74 11.02 -1.42
C GLN A 43 4.32 11.60 -1.31
N ILE A 44 4.19 12.83 -0.87
CA ILE A 44 2.89 13.52 -0.76
C ILE A 44 2.33 13.87 -2.15
N GLY A 45 3.19 14.22 -3.11
CA GLY A 45 2.81 14.45 -4.51
C GLY A 45 2.20 13.20 -5.15
N HIS A 46 2.82 12.04 -4.92
CA HIS A 46 2.29 10.74 -5.35
C HIS A 46 0.90 10.45 -4.75
N LEU A 47 0.75 10.62 -3.45
CA LEU A 47 -0.55 10.45 -2.79
C LEU A 47 -1.59 11.43 -3.33
N ALA A 48 -1.23 12.71 -3.52
CA ALA A 48 -2.13 13.72 -4.07
C ALA A 48 -2.60 13.35 -5.48
N TYR A 49 -1.68 12.93 -6.35
CA TYR A 49 -2.01 12.52 -7.72
C TYR A 49 -2.97 11.31 -7.72
N PHE A 50 -2.62 10.25 -7.01
CA PHE A 50 -3.41 9.01 -7.05
C PHE A 50 -4.71 9.10 -6.24
N ASP A 51 -4.83 9.93 -5.21
CA ASP A 51 -6.10 10.19 -4.55
C ASP A 51 -7.04 11.00 -5.46
N GLY A 52 -6.52 11.98 -6.20
CA GLY A 52 -7.29 12.71 -7.22
C GLY A 52 -7.75 11.80 -8.37
N THR A 53 -6.87 10.93 -8.85
CA THR A 53 -7.18 9.95 -9.89
C THR A 53 -8.18 8.89 -9.39
N ALA A 54 -8.09 8.48 -8.13
CA ALA A 54 -9.04 7.56 -7.51
C ALA A 54 -10.43 8.18 -7.38
N ALA A 55 -10.53 9.46 -7.01
CA ALA A 55 -11.78 10.19 -7.03
C ALA A 55 -12.40 10.24 -8.44
N LEU A 56 -11.57 10.50 -9.46
CA LEU A 56 -12.00 10.52 -10.86
C LEU A 56 -12.51 9.14 -11.32
N ALA A 57 -11.77 8.05 -10.97
CA ALA A 57 -12.14 6.70 -11.35
C ALA A 57 -13.52 6.26 -10.80
N ILE A 58 -13.93 6.82 -9.66
CA ILE A 58 -15.26 6.57 -9.08
C ILE A 58 -16.30 7.49 -9.69
N ALA A 59 -16.04 8.80 -9.78
CA ALA A 59 -17.02 9.79 -10.17
C ALA A 59 -17.25 9.88 -11.69
N ASP A 60 -16.21 9.64 -12.49
CA ASP A 60 -16.22 9.68 -13.95
C ASP A 60 -15.29 8.59 -14.53
N PRO A 61 -15.77 7.33 -14.62
CA PRO A 61 -14.99 6.22 -15.14
C PRO A 61 -14.45 6.42 -16.57
N ASP A 62 -15.19 7.12 -17.42
CA ASP A 62 -14.77 7.41 -18.80
C ASP A 62 -13.65 8.44 -18.84
N GLY A 63 -13.77 9.51 -18.05
CA GLY A 63 -12.71 10.49 -17.86
C GLY A 63 -11.44 9.87 -17.28
N PHE A 64 -11.59 8.93 -16.32
CA PHE A 64 -10.46 8.16 -15.82
C PHE A 64 -9.81 7.29 -16.90
N ALA A 65 -10.60 6.60 -17.73
CA ALA A 65 -10.07 5.78 -18.81
C ALA A 65 -9.23 6.60 -19.78
N ALA A 66 -9.72 7.78 -20.17
CA ALA A 66 -8.98 8.70 -21.04
C ALA A 66 -7.65 9.18 -20.40
N ALA A 67 -7.68 9.54 -19.11
CA ALA A 67 -6.49 9.99 -18.39
C ALA A 67 -5.46 8.86 -18.22
N ARG A 68 -5.92 7.64 -17.89
CA ARG A 68 -5.08 6.44 -17.82
C ARG A 68 -4.40 6.14 -19.15
N ASP A 69 -5.15 6.16 -20.23
CA ASP A 69 -4.63 5.84 -21.58
C ASP A 69 -3.61 6.89 -22.04
N ALA A 70 -3.81 8.15 -21.69
CA ALA A 70 -2.85 9.23 -21.93
C ALA A 70 -1.55 9.01 -21.12
N LEU A 71 -1.65 8.62 -19.84
CA LEU A 71 -0.48 8.30 -19.01
C LEU A 71 0.31 7.11 -19.57
N ILE A 72 -0.38 6.05 -19.97
CA ILE A 72 0.24 4.86 -20.57
C ILE A 72 0.94 5.23 -21.88
N ALA A 73 0.28 6.02 -22.74
CA ALA A 73 0.87 6.48 -24.01
C ALA A 73 2.14 7.30 -23.77
N GLY A 74 2.14 8.21 -22.79
CA GLY A 74 3.32 8.99 -22.40
C GLY A 74 4.46 8.08 -21.91
N ALA A 75 4.15 7.12 -21.03
CA ALA A 75 5.14 6.17 -20.53
C ALA A 75 5.73 5.28 -21.63
N LEU A 76 4.95 4.93 -22.67
CA LEU A 76 5.42 4.17 -23.82
C LEU A 76 6.30 5.01 -24.76
N ALA A 77 6.04 6.32 -24.87
CA ALA A 77 6.79 7.24 -25.73
C ALA A 77 8.14 7.63 -25.09
N ASP A 78 8.15 7.96 -23.79
CA ASP A 78 9.29 8.57 -23.10
C ASP A 78 10.01 7.61 -22.14
N GLY A 79 9.52 6.37 -22.03
CA GLY A 79 10.04 5.34 -21.15
C GLY A 79 9.37 5.35 -19.76
N VAL A 80 9.54 4.23 -19.04
CA VAL A 80 8.94 4.04 -17.71
C VAL A 80 9.45 5.08 -16.69
N GLU A 81 10.66 5.60 -16.91
CA GLU A 81 11.24 6.66 -16.04
C GLU A 81 10.50 8.00 -16.15
N ALA A 82 9.80 8.24 -17.26
CA ALA A 82 8.98 9.42 -17.44
C ALA A 82 7.68 9.40 -16.60
N ILE A 83 7.29 8.26 -16.03
CA ILE A 83 6.11 8.18 -15.17
C ILE A 83 6.20 9.14 -13.99
N ASP A 84 7.37 9.27 -13.37
CA ASP A 84 7.58 10.22 -12.28
C ASP A 84 7.30 11.66 -12.75
N ASP A 85 7.77 12.05 -13.93
CA ASP A 85 7.56 13.40 -14.45
C ASP A 85 6.09 13.63 -14.82
N LEU A 86 5.41 12.63 -15.35
CA LEU A 86 3.98 12.68 -15.69
C LEU A 86 3.08 12.76 -14.44
N THR A 87 3.46 12.08 -13.35
CA THR A 87 2.62 12.01 -12.14
C THR A 87 3.04 13.01 -11.06
N LEU A 88 4.32 13.38 -10.99
CA LEU A 88 4.87 14.27 -9.96
C LEU A 88 5.21 15.67 -10.50
N GLY A 89 5.29 15.86 -11.82
CA GLY A 89 5.74 17.14 -12.40
C GLY A 89 4.95 18.35 -11.89
N ALA A 90 3.62 18.24 -11.81
CA ALA A 90 2.78 19.31 -11.28
C ALA A 90 3.03 19.54 -9.77
N ALA A 91 3.20 18.47 -8.98
CA ALA A 91 3.48 18.54 -7.55
C ALA A 91 4.85 19.18 -7.27
N ARG A 92 5.87 18.84 -8.07
CA ARG A 92 7.22 19.40 -7.97
C ARG A 92 7.31 20.90 -8.26
N ALA A 93 6.31 21.46 -8.96
CA ALA A 93 6.20 22.90 -9.20
C ALA A 93 5.50 23.67 -8.06
N MET A 94 4.96 22.99 -7.06
CA MET A 94 4.22 23.56 -5.93
C MET A 94 5.15 23.86 -4.75
N THR A 95 4.78 24.87 -3.94
CA THR A 95 5.31 24.98 -2.58
C THR A 95 4.76 23.84 -1.69
N SER A 96 5.40 23.54 -0.56
CA SER A 96 4.90 22.53 0.38
C SER A 96 3.49 22.84 0.89
N GLU A 97 3.16 24.09 1.11
CA GLU A 97 1.81 24.52 1.51
C GLU A 97 0.77 24.27 0.41
N GLN A 98 1.11 24.62 -0.85
CA GLN A 98 0.25 24.36 -2.01
C GLN A 98 0.04 22.85 -2.22
N LEU A 99 1.11 22.07 -2.11
CA LEU A 99 1.06 20.62 -2.26
C LEU A 99 0.20 19.97 -1.18
N LEU A 100 0.39 20.35 0.08
CA LEU A 100 -0.42 19.86 1.19
C LEU A 100 -1.90 20.23 1.00
N GLY A 101 -2.18 21.47 0.54
CA GLY A 101 -3.52 21.90 0.17
C GLY A 101 -4.13 21.02 -0.93
N ALA A 102 -3.40 20.77 -2.00
CA ALA A 102 -3.83 19.93 -3.12
C ALA A 102 -4.11 18.47 -2.68
N TRP A 103 -3.25 17.89 -1.83
CA TRP A 103 -3.50 16.56 -1.29
C TRP A 103 -4.75 16.51 -0.41
N ARG A 104 -4.94 17.50 0.46
CA ARG A 104 -6.15 17.62 1.30
C ARG A 104 -7.43 17.75 0.47
N ASP A 105 -7.37 18.49 -0.64
CA ASP A 105 -8.51 18.62 -1.56
C ASP A 105 -8.80 17.29 -2.27
N ASN A 106 -7.79 16.63 -2.77
CA ASN A 106 -7.95 15.37 -3.49
C ASN A 106 -8.43 14.22 -2.59
N ARG A 107 -7.94 14.11 -1.34
CA ARG A 107 -8.45 13.10 -0.40
C ARG A 107 -9.91 13.36 0.02
N ARG A 108 -10.34 14.64 0.12
CA ARG A 108 -11.77 14.96 0.32
C ARG A 108 -12.61 14.53 -0.87
N ARG A 109 -12.19 14.87 -2.09
CA ARG A 109 -12.87 14.42 -3.31
C ARG A 109 -12.97 12.90 -3.41
N LEU A 110 -11.91 12.19 -3.02
CA LEU A 110 -11.93 10.73 -2.93
C LEU A 110 -12.95 10.24 -1.90
N ALA A 111 -12.99 10.85 -0.73
CA ALA A 111 -13.92 10.48 0.33
C ALA A 111 -15.37 10.72 -0.11
N ASP A 112 -15.68 11.87 -0.71
CA ASP A 112 -17.01 12.22 -1.22
C ASP A 112 -17.46 11.24 -2.32
N ALA A 113 -16.57 10.92 -3.26
CA ALA A 113 -16.86 9.95 -4.31
C ALA A 113 -17.05 8.53 -3.74
N ALA A 114 -16.17 8.10 -2.83
CA ALA A 114 -16.24 6.76 -2.23
C ALA A 114 -17.48 6.55 -1.35
N ALA A 115 -18.01 7.61 -0.72
CA ALA A 115 -19.25 7.55 0.05
C ALA A 115 -20.48 7.18 -0.80
N THR A 116 -20.40 7.29 -2.12
CA THR A 116 -21.49 6.89 -3.04
C THR A 116 -21.42 5.42 -3.46
N LEU A 117 -20.33 4.71 -3.12
CA LEU A 117 -20.11 3.34 -3.57
C LEU A 117 -20.96 2.34 -2.76
N ALA A 118 -21.66 1.46 -3.47
CA ALA A 118 -22.25 0.27 -2.87
C ALA A 118 -21.19 -0.80 -2.57
N ASP A 119 -21.47 -1.72 -1.66
CA ASP A 119 -20.52 -2.78 -1.25
C ASP A 119 -20.14 -3.74 -2.38
N ASP A 120 -20.99 -3.91 -3.38
CA ASP A 120 -20.78 -4.74 -4.57
C ASP A 120 -20.22 -3.96 -5.77
N ALA A 121 -20.04 -2.65 -5.62
CA ALA A 121 -19.51 -1.80 -6.69
C ALA A 121 -18.09 -2.21 -7.10
N ARG A 122 -17.78 -1.95 -8.37
CA ARG A 122 -16.44 -2.15 -8.92
C ARG A 122 -15.91 -0.82 -9.47
N VAL A 123 -14.64 -0.56 -9.20
CA VAL A 123 -13.95 0.66 -9.62
C VAL A 123 -12.88 0.29 -10.66
N PRO A 124 -12.84 0.94 -11.84
CA PRO A 124 -11.75 0.76 -12.80
C PRO A 124 -10.44 1.30 -12.22
N TRP A 125 -9.33 0.66 -12.59
CA TRP A 125 -7.99 1.11 -12.21
C TRP A 125 -7.00 0.88 -13.34
N TYR A 126 -5.70 1.05 -13.10
CA TYR A 126 -4.63 0.84 -14.08
C TYR A 126 -4.44 -0.63 -14.50
N GLY A 127 -5.02 -1.55 -13.76
CA GLY A 127 -5.12 -2.98 -14.06
C GLY A 127 -6.58 -3.42 -14.19
N PRO A 128 -6.92 -4.67 -13.82
CA PRO A 128 -8.30 -5.12 -13.73
C PRO A 128 -9.11 -4.27 -12.76
N SER A 129 -10.42 -4.12 -13.02
CA SER A 129 -11.31 -3.45 -12.10
C SER A 129 -11.33 -4.15 -10.73
N MET A 130 -11.38 -3.39 -9.66
CA MET A 130 -11.34 -3.88 -8.29
C MET A 130 -12.72 -3.75 -7.62
N SER A 131 -13.02 -4.60 -6.64
CA SER A 131 -14.16 -4.32 -5.75
C SER A 131 -13.90 -3.01 -4.98
N ALA A 132 -14.95 -2.27 -4.65
CA ALA A 132 -14.85 -1.00 -3.92
C ALA A 132 -14.01 -1.16 -2.64
N ARG A 133 -14.22 -2.23 -1.86
CA ARG A 133 -13.43 -2.53 -0.66
C ARG A 133 -11.94 -2.73 -0.97
N SER A 134 -11.61 -3.55 -1.98
CA SER A 134 -10.20 -3.78 -2.36
C SER A 134 -9.54 -2.51 -2.86
N PHE A 135 -10.28 -1.68 -3.61
CA PHE A 135 -9.82 -0.41 -4.11
C PHE A 135 -9.44 0.56 -2.97
N LEU A 136 -10.33 0.76 -2.01
CA LEU A 136 -10.07 1.61 -0.84
C LEU A 136 -8.98 1.03 0.07
N THR A 137 -8.93 -0.31 0.23
CA THR A 137 -7.85 -0.98 0.96
C THR A 137 -6.48 -0.73 0.31
N ALA A 138 -6.41 -0.76 -1.02
CA ALA A 138 -5.16 -0.42 -1.73
C ALA A 138 -4.77 1.03 -1.50
N ARG A 139 -5.70 2.00 -1.55
CA ARG A 139 -5.42 3.41 -1.22
C ARG A 139 -4.95 3.60 0.22
N LEU A 140 -5.54 2.88 1.18
CA LEU A 140 -5.10 2.89 2.57
C LEU A 140 -3.67 2.36 2.70
N MET A 141 -3.35 1.24 2.05
CA MET A 141 -2.00 0.67 2.03
C MET A 141 -0.99 1.66 1.44
N GLU A 142 -1.31 2.32 0.33
CA GLU A 142 -0.46 3.33 -0.29
C GLU A 142 -0.20 4.52 0.67
N CYS A 143 -1.28 5.07 1.27
CA CYS A 143 -1.15 6.15 2.25
C CYS A 143 -0.25 5.75 3.42
N TRP A 144 -0.46 4.55 3.96
CA TRP A 144 0.36 4.04 5.07
C TRP A 144 1.81 3.84 4.67
N ALA A 145 2.06 3.20 3.52
CA ALA A 145 3.41 2.85 3.08
C ALA A 145 4.25 4.08 2.69
N HIS A 146 3.67 5.03 1.93
CA HIS A 146 4.32 6.30 1.61
C HIS A 146 4.48 7.18 2.86
N GLY A 147 3.51 7.13 3.79
CA GLY A 147 3.63 7.76 5.09
C GLY A 147 4.76 7.18 5.93
N GLN A 148 5.07 5.88 5.82
CA GLN A 148 6.22 5.29 6.49
C GLN A 148 7.54 5.80 5.90
N ASP A 149 7.61 5.96 4.57
CA ASP A 149 8.78 6.55 3.92
C ASP A 149 9.04 8.00 4.41
N VAL A 150 7.97 8.78 4.62
CA VAL A 150 8.05 10.13 5.21
C VAL A 150 8.58 10.07 6.65
N VAL A 151 8.00 9.23 7.50
CA VAL A 151 8.40 9.08 8.91
C VAL A 151 9.88 8.68 9.03
N ASP A 152 10.30 7.71 8.21
CA ASP A 152 11.70 7.25 8.16
C ASP A 152 12.67 8.38 7.73
N ALA A 153 12.25 9.23 6.78
CA ALA A 153 13.08 10.33 6.28
C ALA A 153 13.27 11.46 7.30
N VAL A 154 12.24 11.75 8.10
CA VAL A 154 12.29 12.86 9.06
C VAL A 154 12.68 12.44 10.48
N GLY A 155 12.91 11.14 10.70
CA GLY A 155 13.20 10.59 12.03
C GLY A 155 12.03 10.73 13.00
N GLY A 156 10.80 10.71 12.49
CA GLY A 156 9.58 10.81 13.27
C GLY A 156 9.08 9.46 13.79
N GLU A 157 8.00 9.51 14.54
CA GLU A 157 7.26 8.33 14.98
C GLU A 157 5.79 8.46 14.57
N ARG A 158 5.20 7.33 14.18
CA ARG A 158 3.77 7.22 13.92
C ARG A 158 3.24 6.00 14.66
N PRO A 159 2.28 6.16 15.59
CA PRO A 159 1.73 5.05 16.32
C PRO A 159 1.10 4.01 15.39
N ALA A 160 1.44 2.74 15.57
CA ALA A 160 0.78 1.65 14.89
C ALA A 160 -0.67 1.52 15.38
N THR A 161 -1.59 1.25 14.47
CA THR A 161 -3.02 1.08 14.78
C THR A 161 -3.56 -0.21 14.16
N ASP A 162 -4.74 -0.65 14.59
CA ASP A 162 -5.39 -1.86 14.07
C ASP A 162 -5.83 -1.73 12.59
N ARG A 163 -5.71 -0.55 11.98
CA ARG A 163 -5.82 -0.37 10.52
C ARG A 163 -4.79 -1.18 9.73
N LEU A 164 -3.68 -1.57 10.36
CA LEU A 164 -2.71 -2.52 9.80
C LEU A 164 -3.33 -3.84 9.37
N ARG A 165 -4.51 -4.20 9.89
CA ARG A 165 -5.21 -5.42 9.48
C ARG A 165 -5.55 -5.43 7.98
N HIS A 166 -5.84 -4.27 7.40
CA HIS A 166 -6.08 -4.12 5.97
C HIS A 166 -4.83 -4.47 5.15
N ILE A 167 -3.68 -3.98 5.60
CA ILE A 167 -2.40 -4.19 4.93
C ILE A 167 -1.94 -5.64 5.11
N ALA A 168 -2.11 -6.20 6.30
CA ALA A 168 -1.83 -7.60 6.57
C ALA A 168 -2.69 -8.55 5.70
N GLN A 169 -4.00 -8.26 5.57
CA GLN A 169 -4.89 -8.98 4.67
C GLN A 169 -4.40 -8.88 3.22
N LEU A 170 -4.03 -7.68 2.76
CA LEU A 170 -3.53 -7.47 1.41
C LEU A 170 -2.22 -8.24 1.18
N GLY A 171 -1.26 -8.15 2.11
CA GLY A 171 -0.01 -8.91 2.07
C GLY A 171 -0.25 -10.41 1.95
N TYR A 172 -1.22 -10.95 2.74
CA TYR A 172 -1.55 -12.36 2.71
C TYR A 172 -2.12 -12.81 1.36
N ILE A 173 -3.10 -12.11 0.81
CA ILE A 173 -3.77 -12.50 -0.45
C ILE A 173 -2.89 -12.28 -1.68
N THR A 174 -1.89 -11.38 -1.61
CA THR A 174 -0.95 -11.10 -2.70
C THR A 174 0.26 -12.06 -2.72
N ARG A 175 0.29 -13.11 -1.89
CA ARG A 175 1.36 -14.11 -1.92
C ARG A 175 1.55 -14.68 -3.35
N GLY A 176 0.48 -15.16 -3.97
CA GLY A 176 0.53 -15.67 -5.35
C GLY A 176 1.00 -14.64 -6.37
N TRP A 177 0.53 -13.39 -6.24
CA TRP A 177 0.96 -12.27 -7.06
C TRP A 177 2.47 -12.02 -6.96
N SER A 178 3.03 -12.04 -5.76
CA SER A 178 4.46 -11.83 -5.50
C SER A 178 5.36 -12.80 -6.27
N TYR A 179 4.91 -14.03 -6.47
CA TYR A 179 5.61 -15.03 -7.29
C TYR A 179 5.32 -14.83 -8.79
N SER A 180 4.06 -14.60 -9.15
CA SER A 180 3.62 -14.47 -10.52
C SER A 180 4.38 -13.37 -11.28
N ILE A 181 4.57 -12.20 -10.67
CA ILE A 181 5.31 -11.08 -11.31
C ILE A 181 6.80 -11.38 -11.51
N ARG A 182 7.34 -12.40 -10.81
CA ARG A 182 8.72 -12.88 -10.95
C ARG A 182 8.84 -14.09 -11.88
N SER A 183 7.72 -14.52 -12.48
CA SER A 183 7.63 -15.78 -13.25
C SER A 183 8.06 -17.00 -12.42
N GLU A 184 7.84 -16.96 -11.11
CA GLU A 184 8.12 -18.04 -10.17
C GLU A 184 6.83 -18.74 -9.74
N THR A 185 6.95 -20.01 -9.31
CA THR A 185 5.85 -20.76 -8.71
C THR A 185 6.01 -20.77 -7.19
N PRO A 186 4.97 -20.40 -6.41
CA PRO A 186 5.06 -20.48 -4.97
C PRO A 186 5.24 -21.94 -4.50
N PRO A 187 6.01 -22.16 -3.43
CA PRO A 187 6.04 -23.48 -2.78
C PRO A 187 4.62 -23.94 -2.43
N ALA A 188 4.38 -25.26 -2.62
CA ALA A 188 3.08 -25.87 -2.32
C ALA A 188 2.73 -25.73 -0.82
N GLY A 189 1.43 -25.68 -0.54
CA GLY A 189 0.90 -25.56 0.81
C GLY A 189 0.67 -24.12 1.27
N VAL A 190 -0.05 -24.01 2.38
CA VAL A 190 -0.41 -22.75 3.01
C VAL A 190 0.71 -22.30 3.94
N VAL A 191 1.14 -21.05 3.83
CA VAL A 191 1.88 -20.37 4.88
C VAL A 191 0.87 -19.57 5.69
N ALA A 192 0.60 -19.98 6.90
CA ALA A 192 -0.33 -19.32 7.81
C ALA A 192 0.30 -18.05 8.43
N LEU A 193 -0.53 -17.13 8.90
CA LEU A 193 -0.11 -16.00 9.71
C LEU A 193 -0.73 -16.07 11.10
N GLU A 194 0.05 -15.67 12.10
CA GLU A 194 -0.38 -15.43 13.48
C GLU A 194 0.30 -14.13 13.95
N LEU A 195 -0.40 -13.01 13.81
CA LEU A 195 0.16 -11.67 14.00
C LEU A 195 -0.42 -11.01 15.25
N THR A 196 0.45 -10.43 16.08
CA THR A 196 0.04 -9.60 17.22
C THR A 196 -0.30 -8.20 16.72
N ALA A 197 -1.56 -7.81 16.90
CA ALA A 197 -2.08 -6.49 16.56
C ALA A 197 -1.53 -5.40 17.49
N PRO A 198 -1.56 -4.12 17.09
CA PRO A 198 -1.28 -2.99 17.98
C PRO A 198 -2.14 -2.96 19.25
N SER A 199 -3.40 -3.37 19.17
CA SER A 199 -4.30 -3.53 20.32
C SER A 199 -3.96 -4.69 21.25
N GLY A 200 -3.01 -5.55 20.87
CA GLY A 200 -2.70 -6.81 21.57
C GLY A 200 -3.54 -8.00 21.16
N ALA A 201 -4.53 -7.83 20.26
CA ALA A 201 -5.28 -8.94 19.71
C ALA A 201 -4.39 -9.82 18.80
N VAL A 202 -4.75 -11.09 18.65
CA VAL A 202 -4.07 -11.99 17.70
C VAL A 202 -4.92 -12.12 16.44
N TRP A 203 -4.32 -11.81 15.30
CA TRP A 203 -4.94 -11.98 13.99
C TRP A 203 -4.36 -13.21 13.30
N THR A 204 -5.23 -14.03 12.69
CA THR A 204 -4.81 -15.25 12.02
C THR A 204 -5.33 -15.33 10.59
N TRP A 205 -4.52 -15.91 9.68
CA TRP A 205 -4.88 -16.27 8.31
C TRP A 205 -4.35 -17.64 7.96
N GLY A 206 -5.07 -18.35 7.11
CA GLY A 206 -4.61 -19.65 6.61
C GLY A 206 -4.58 -20.78 7.66
N THR A 207 -5.14 -20.54 8.85
CA THR A 207 -5.28 -21.60 9.85
C THR A 207 -6.44 -22.53 9.50
N ALA A 208 -6.33 -23.82 9.80
CA ALA A 208 -7.29 -24.88 9.41
C ALA A 208 -8.72 -24.74 9.99
N SER A 209 -9.08 -23.62 10.58
CA SER A 209 -10.38 -23.36 11.21
C SER A 209 -11.32 -22.60 10.27
N GLY A 210 -11.73 -23.24 9.18
CA GLY A 210 -12.70 -22.70 8.24
C GLY A 210 -13.28 -23.82 7.37
N SER A 211 -14.29 -24.53 7.87
CA SER A 211 -15.12 -25.44 7.09
C SER A 211 -15.88 -24.66 6.01
N GLY A 212 -15.30 -24.54 4.84
CA GLY A 212 -15.89 -23.98 3.64
C GLY A 212 -15.65 -24.88 2.45
N SER A 213 -16.68 -25.66 2.09
CA SER A 213 -16.90 -26.36 0.83
C SER A 213 -15.75 -27.12 0.16
N GLY A 214 -15.63 -28.43 0.42
CA GLY A 214 -15.48 -29.44 -0.64
C GLY A 214 -14.17 -29.59 -1.38
N GLY A 215 -13.07 -28.92 -1.02
CA GLY A 215 -11.72 -29.16 -1.54
C GLY A 215 -10.84 -29.80 -0.49
N ALA A 216 -9.86 -30.64 -0.86
CA ALA A 216 -8.85 -31.14 0.07
C ALA A 216 -8.22 -29.91 0.76
N ALA A 217 -8.28 -29.85 2.11
CA ALA A 217 -7.71 -28.76 2.88
C ALA A 217 -6.22 -28.71 2.56
N GLU A 218 -5.75 -27.60 1.97
CA GLU A 218 -4.32 -27.39 1.72
C GLU A 218 -3.59 -27.45 3.07
N GLN A 219 -2.53 -28.24 3.13
CA GLN A 219 -1.75 -28.42 4.35
C GLN A 219 -1.03 -27.11 4.69
N VAL A 220 -1.16 -26.69 5.95
CA VAL A 220 -0.30 -25.63 6.50
C VAL A 220 1.11 -26.18 6.62
N VAL A 221 2.05 -25.61 5.87
CA VAL A 221 3.45 -26.03 5.81
C VAL A 221 4.36 -25.15 6.66
N ASP A 222 3.92 -23.93 6.97
CA ASP A 222 4.66 -22.97 7.79
C ASP A 222 3.70 -21.95 8.42
N THR A 223 4.18 -21.24 9.44
CA THR A 223 3.45 -20.13 10.06
C THR A 223 4.40 -18.98 10.34
N VAL A 224 4.07 -17.80 9.81
CA VAL A 224 4.73 -16.54 10.14
C VAL A 224 4.10 -15.97 11.42
N ARG A 225 4.93 -15.68 12.43
CA ARG A 225 4.50 -15.13 13.72
C ARG A 225 5.26 -13.85 14.05
N GLY A 226 4.61 -12.91 14.74
CA GLY A 226 5.23 -11.71 15.28
C GLY A 226 4.31 -10.49 15.21
N PRO A 227 4.86 -9.26 15.35
CA PRO A 227 4.09 -8.03 15.28
C PRO A 227 3.47 -7.81 13.90
N ALA A 228 2.20 -7.39 13.86
CA ALA A 228 1.51 -7.05 12.62
C ALA A 228 2.21 -5.88 11.88
N LEU A 229 2.78 -4.94 12.63
CA LEU A 229 3.59 -3.84 12.05
C LEU A 229 4.76 -4.38 11.23
N ASP A 230 5.53 -5.30 11.78
CA ASP A 230 6.69 -5.88 11.11
C ASP A 230 6.29 -6.61 9.82
N PHE A 231 5.18 -7.38 9.87
CA PHE A 231 4.66 -8.03 8.69
C PHE A 231 4.26 -7.02 7.59
N CYS A 232 3.56 -5.95 7.98
CA CYS A 232 3.16 -4.89 7.05
C CYS A 232 4.38 -4.18 6.43
N LEU A 233 5.42 -3.90 7.23
CA LEU A 233 6.68 -3.31 6.75
C LEU A 233 7.40 -4.22 5.73
N VAL A 234 7.39 -5.54 5.94
CA VAL A 234 8.02 -6.49 5.02
C VAL A 234 7.22 -6.61 3.72
N VAL A 235 5.90 -6.81 3.78
CA VAL A 235 5.10 -7.01 2.56
C VAL A 235 4.94 -5.75 1.72
N THR A 236 5.15 -4.57 2.30
CA THR A 236 5.23 -3.29 1.58
C THR A 236 6.67 -2.88 1.24
N GLN A 237 7.66 -3.73 1.56
CA GLN A 237 9.08 -3.54 1.26
C GLN A 237 9.70 -2.29 1.93
N ARG A 238 9.28 -1.96 3.15
CA ARG A 238 9.85 -0.87 3.97
C ARG A 238 10.89 -1.35 4.98
N ARG A 239 10.94 -2.68 5.23
CA ARG A 239 11.98 -3.32 6.07
C ARG A 239 12.37 -4.66 5.46
N HIS A 240 13.64 -5.02 5.65
CA HIS A 240 14.07 -6.38 5.38
C HIS A 240 13.56 -7.32 6.48
N LEU A 241 13.28 -8.58 6.15
CA LEU A 241 12.81 -9.57 7.12
C LEU A 241 13.75 -9.72 8.33
N ASP A 242 15.06 -9.71 8.08
CA ASP A 242 16.07 -9.87 9.13
C ASP A 242 16.17 -8.66 10.09
N ASP A 243 15.50 -7.56 9.79
CA ASP A 243 15.40 -6.36 10.63
C ASP A 243 14.08 -6.31 11.44
N THR A 244 13.35 -7.42 11.51
CA THR A 244 12.05 -7.53 12.17
C THR A 244 12.04 -8.61 13.24
N ALA A 245 11.02 -8.57 14.10
CA ALA A 245 10.77 -9.61 15.10
C ALA A 245 9.92 -10.78 14.56
N LEU A 246 9.72 -10.87 13.24
CA LEU A 246 8.99 -11.97 12.63
C LEU A 246 9.78 -13.28 12.74
N THR A 247 9.07 -14.36 13.05
CA THR A 247 9.61 -15.70 13.05
C THR A 247 8.83 -16.58 12.08
N CYS A 248 9.54 -17.41 11.31
CA CYS A 248 8.95 -18.36 10.36
C CYS A 248 9.96 -19.45 10.02
N GLY A 249 9.48 -20.52 9.41
CA GLY A 249 10.32 -21.54 8.80
C GLY A 249 10.78 -21.14 7.38
N GLU A 250 11.23 -22.15 6.63
CA GLU A 250 11.80 -21.96 5.31
C GLU A 250 10.77 -21.42 4.28
N ALA A 251 9.54 -21.96 4.29
CA ALA A 251 8.51 -21.55 3.34
C ALA A 251 8.02 -20.12 3.57
N GLY A 252 7.88 -19.71 4.84
CA GLY A 252 7.55 -18.33 5.21
C GLY A 252 8.67 -17.37 4.83
N ARG A 253 9.93 -17.70 5.12
CA ARG A 253 11.09 -16.89 4.73
C ARG A 253 11.20 -16.74 3.21
N HIS A 254 11.02 -17.85 2.47
CA HIS A 254 11.04 -17.82 1.01
C HIS A 254 10.00 -16.88 0.44
N TRP A 255 8.78 -16.86 1.02
CA TRP A 255 7.74 -15.92 0.64
C TRP A 255 8.09 -14.48 1.02
N LEU A 256 8.42 -14.21 2.29
CA LEU A 256 8.61 -12.86 2.80
C LEU A 256 9.74 -12.10 2.10
N LEU A 257 10.78 -12.79 1.65
CA LEU A 257 11.86 -12.21 0.83
C LEU A 257 11.41 -11.82 -0.61
N ARG A 258 10.22 -12.23 -1.03
CA ARG A 258 9.60 -11.93 -2.33
C ARG A 258 8.33 -11.10 -2.21
N ALA A 259 7.86 -10.91 -0.98
CA ALA A 259 6.56 -10.30 -0.73
C ALA A 259 6.46 -8.90 -1.35
N GLN A 260 5.34 -8.66 -2.03
CA GLN A 260 5.02 -7.38 -2.66
C GLN A 260 3.51 -7.21 -2.65
N ALA A 261 3.02 -6.34 -1.77
CA ALA A 261 1.59 -6.08 -1.58
C ALA A 261 1.05 -4.96 -2.48
N PHE A 262 1.87 -4.43 -3.38
CA PHE A 262 1.54 -3.32 -4.29
C PHE A 262 1.71 -3.72 -5.75
N ALA A 263 1.07 -2.96 -6.65
CA ALA A 263 1.14 -3.18 -8.10
C ALA A 263 2.50 -2.75 -8.68
N GLY A 264 2.80 -3.25 -9.88
CA GLY A 264 4.03 -2.93 -10.61
C GLY A 264 4.84 -4.18 -10.95
N GLY A 265 5.97 -3.98 -11.61
CA GLY A 265 6.94 -5.03 -11.90
C GLY A 265 7.59 -5.56 -10.61
N PRO A 266 8.39 -6.64 -10.71
CA PRO A 266 9.06 -7.21 -9.56
C PRO A 266 10.09 -6.24 -8.99
N THR A 267 10.00 -6.00 -7.67
CA THR A 267 10.97 -5.21 -6.90
C THR A 267 11.51 -6.02 -5.74
N THR A 268 12.66 -5.65 -5.23
CA THR A 268 13.21 -6.18 -3.98
C THR A 268 13.06 -5.14 -2.88
N GLY A 269 12.80 -5.59 -1.66
CA GLY A 269 12.83 -4.72 -0.49
C GLY A 269 14.26 -4.22 -0.18
N PRO A 270 14.42 -3.40 0.86
CA PRO A 270 15.73 -2.90 1.28
C PRO A 270 16.65 -4.06 1.71
N ASP A 271 17.95 -3.82 1.66
CA ASP A 271 18.95 -4.71 2.26
C ASP A 271 18.83 -4.71 3.79
N PRO A 272 19.26 -5.80 4.47
CA PRO A 272 19.30 -5.85 5.92
C PRO A 272 20.18 -4.73 6.49
N ARG A 273 19.71 -4.06 7.54
CA ARG A 273 20.49 -3.06 8.27
C ARG A 273 21.64 -3.77 8.98
N GLY A 274 22.87 -3.36 8.78
CA GLY A 274 24.04 -3.89 9.46
C GLY A 274 24.81 -4.99 8.71
N LYS A 275 24.58 -5.15 7.43
CA LYS A 275 25.49 -5.90 6.53
C LYS A 275 26.28 -4.96 5.64
#